data_1157a323549f92d424cac411f4d48fcc
#
_entry.id   1157a323549f92d424cac411f4d48fcc
#
_cell.length_a   1.000
_cell.length_b   1.000
_cell.length_c   1.000
_cell.angle_alpha   90.00
_cell.angle_beta   90.00
_cell.angle_gamma   90.00
#
_symmetry.space_group_name_H-M   'P 1'
#
loop_
_entity.id
_entity.type
_entity.pdbx_description
1 polymer ?
#
loop_
_entity_poly.entity_id
_entity_poly.type
_entity_poly.pdbx_seq_one_letter_code
_entity_poly.pdbx_strand_id
1 'polypeptide(L)'
;MNRLRVLIADDHEHARWTISCLLTSKYSIAGSVADGKQLLDAAMAHHPDVIVSDVSMPLVTGPEAMRELRARGLDIPFVLMSTNSVGATEYIREGAMAFVDKIDIGYELEPAVLAASIGQVYFSRSARSSLLGCSVRQTVC
;
A
#
# COMPACT_ATOMS: atom_id res chain seq x y z
N MET A 1 -22.71 8.91 -7.03
CA MET A 1 -22.03 8.09 -6.02
C MET A 1 -20.61 8.60 -5.80
N ASN A 2 -20.22 8.67 -4.56
CA ASN A 2 -18.88 9.12 -4.22
C ASN A 2 -17.87 8.05 -4.52
N ARG A 3 -16.75 8.46 -5.12
CA ARG A 3 -15.63 7.55 -5.33
C ARG A 3 -14.88 7.35 -4.02
N LEU A 4 -14.27 6.20 -3.88
CA LEU A 4 -13.33 5.96 -2.79
C LEU A 4 -12.15 6.94 -2.90
N ARG A 5 -11.72 7.43 -1.77
CA ARG A 5 -10.64 8.43 -1.68
C ARG A 5 -9.34 7.74 -1.28
N VAL A 6 -8.32 7.92 -2.10
CA VAL A 6 -7.03 7.26 -1.92
C VAL A 6 -5.95 8.30 -1.63
N LEU A 7 -5.18 8.06 -0.57
CA LEU A 7 -4.01 8.88 -0.26
C LEU A 7 -2.78 8.11 -0.73
N ILE A 8 -1.90 8.77 -1.50
CA ILE A 8 -0.71 8.17 -2.08
C ILE A 8 0.53 8.70 -1.35
N ALA A 9 1.43 7.80 -0.97
CA ALA A 9 2.70 8.17 -0.34
C ALA A 9 3.87 7.42 -0.99
N ASP A 10 4.80 8.16 -1.56
CA ASP A 10 6.02 7.64 -2.17
C ASP A 10 7.00 8.80 -2.27
N ASP A 11 8.27 8.56 -1.93
CA ASP A 11 9.26 9.63 -1.95
C ASP A 11 9.75 9.98 -3.37
N HIS A 12 9.37 9.22 -4.37
CA HIS A 12 9.71 9.49 -5.77
C HIS A 12 8.54 10.18 -6.49
N GLU A 13 8.76 11.39 -6.93
CA GLU A 13 7.73 12.20 -7.60
C GLU A 13 7.14 11.49 -8.82
N HIS A 14 8.01 10.90 -9.64
CA HIS A 14 7.55 10.18 -10.83
C HIS A 14 6.67 8.99 -10.48
N ALA A 15 7.01 8.26 -9.41
CA ALA A 15 6.21 7.14 -8.93
C ALA A 15 4.83 7.61 -8.47
N ARG A 16 4.77 8.72 -7.71
CA ARG A 16 3.48 9.31 -7.28
C ARG A 16 2.61 9.67 -8.48
N TRP A 17 3.21 10.27 -9.49
CA TRP A 17 2.48 10.65 -10.70
C TRP A 17 1.91 9.41 -11.41
N THR A 18 2.73 8.38 -11.59
CA THR A 18 2.32 7.12 -12.24
C THR A 18 1.16 6.48 -11.47
N ILE A 19 1.28 6.39 -10.17
CA ILE A 19 0.25 5.81 -9.31
C ILE A 19 -1.05 6.61 -9.41
N SER A 20 -0.97 7.92 -9.40
CA SER A 20 -2.14 8.79 -9.57
C SER A 20 -2.83 8.50 -10.91
N CYS A 21 -2.07 8.41 -11.99
CA CYS A 21 -2.64 8.13 -13.32
C CYS A 21 -3.36 6.78 -13.36
N LEU A 22 -2.78 5.76 -12.71
CA LEU A 22 -3.39 4.44 -12.67
C LEU A 22 -4.71 4.42 -11.89
N LEU A 23 -4.85 5.25 -10.88
CA LEU A 23 -6.00 5.21 -9.97
C LEU A 23 -7.10 6.22 -10.30
N THR A 24 -6.78 7.29 -11.01
CA THR A 24 -7.70 8.43 -11.21
C THR A 24 -8.98 8.04 -11.95
N SER A 25 -8.95 6.99 -12.79
CA SER A 25 -10.13 6.58 -13.55
C SER A 25 -11.25 6.03 -12.64
N LYS A 26 -10.89 5.45 -11.49
CA LYS A 26 -11.87 4.83 -10.58
C LYS A 26 -11.93 5.44 -9.20
N TYR A 27 -10.85 6.10 -8.75
CA TYR A 27 -10.74 6.62 -7.40
C TYR A 27 -10.48 8.11 -7.40
N SER A 28 -10.88 8.78 -6.32
CA SER A 28 -10.50 10.17 -6.06
C SER A 28 -9.17 10.17 -5.32
N ILE A 29 -8.25 11.01 -5.72
CA ILE A 29 -6.96 11.13 -5.04
C ILE A 29 -7.11 12.17 -3.94
N ALA A 30 -7.05 11.71 -2.68
CA ALA A 30 -7.20 12.59 -1.52
C ALA A 30 -5.94 13.39 -1.25
N GLY A 31 -4.80 12.92 -1.72
CA GLY A 31 -3.53 13.60 -1.55
C GLY A 31 -2.40 12.75 -2.08
N SER A 32 -1.24 13.37 -2.28
CA SER A 32 -0.03 12.71 -2.76
C SER A 32 1.14 13.31 -1.99
N VAL A 33 1.82 12.49 -1.21
CA VAL A 33 2.83 12.97 -0.26
C VAL A 33 4.14 12.21 -0.45
N ALA A 34 5.25 12.81 0.04
CA ALA A 34 6.60 12.35 -0.27
C ALA A 34 7.32 11.64 0.89
N ASP A 35 6.77 11.68 2.10
CA ASP A 35 7.39 11.02 3.25
C ASP A 35 6.33 10.60 4.26
N GLY A 36 6.77 9.82 5.26
CA GLY A 36 5.84 9.26 6.24
C GLY A 36 5.26 10.30 7.19
N LYS A 37 5.96 11.39 7.43
CA LYS A 37 5.42 12.46 8.28
C LYS A 37 4.27 13.18 7.56
N GLN A 38 4.48 13.51 6.28
CA GLN A 38 3.42 14.08 5.45
C GLN A 38 2.23 13.12 5.34
N LEU A 39 2.52 11.82 5.26
CA LEU A 39 1.48 10.79 5.22
C LEU A 39 0.62 10.83 6.49
N LEU A 40 1.25 10.88 7.65
CA LEU A 40 0.52 10.97 8.91
C LEU A 40 -0.35 12.20 8.96
N ASP A 41 0.20 13.37 8.63
CA ASP A 41 -0.53 14.63 8.65
C ASP A 41 -1.71 14.61 7.68
N ALA A 42 -1.50 14.12 6.47
CA ALA A 42 -2.54 14.05 5.44
C ALA A 42 -3.65 13.06 5.83
N ALA A 43 -3.29 11.90 6.38
CA ALA A 43 -4.27 10.92 6.82
C ALA A 43 -5.15 11.47 7.94
N MET A 44 -4.55 12.18 8.89
CA MET A 44 -5.29 12.81 9.99
C MET A 44 -6.20 13.93 9.48
N ALA A 45 -5.76 14.69 8.49
CA ALA A 45 -6.53 15.83 7.96
C ALA A 45 -7.66 15.40 7.02
N HIS A 46 -7.43 14.39 6.19
CA HIS A 46 -8.34 14.05 5.09
C HIS A 46 -9.14 12.77 5.28
N HIS A 47 -8.77 11.92 6.22
CA HIS A 47 -9.44 10.63 6.49
C HIS A 47 -9.73 9.86 5.20
N PRO A 48 -8.69 9.45 4.45
CA PRO A 48 -8.89 8.72 3.20
C PRO A 48 -9.50 7.34 3.47
N ASP A 49 -10.08 6.74 2.43
CA ASP A 49 -10.66 5.40 2.51
C ASP A 49 -9.59 4.31 2.41
N VAL A 50 -8.52 4.56 1.67
CA VAL A 50 -7.39 3.64 1.50
C VAL A 50 -6.11 4.47 1.38
N ILE A 51 -5.02 3.94 1.92
CA ILE A 51 -3.69 4.53 1.77
C ILE A 51 -2.83 3.59 0.94
N VAL A 52 -2.24 4.11 -0.13
CA VAL A 52 -1.26 3.42 -0.95
C VAL A 52 0.10 4.01 -0.61
N SER A 53 0.98 3.23 0.01
CA SER A 53 2.25 3.73 0.51
C SER A 53 3.43 2.85 0.12
N ASP A 54 4.53 3.48 -0.26
CA ASP A 54 5.82 2.81 -0.33
C ASP A 54 6.21 2.33 1.06
N VAL A 55 6.86 1.18 1.13
CA VAL A 55 7.43 0.66 2.38
C VAL A 55 8.55 1.57 2.87
N SER A 56 9.44 2.00 1.98
CA SER A 56 10.61 2.82 2.33
C SER A 56 10.39 4.28 2.00
N MET A 57 10.39 5.12 3.02
CA MET A 57 10.28 6.57 2.87
C MET A 57 11.10 7.28 3.94
N PRO A 58 11.56 8.51 3.65
CA PRO A 58 12.28 9.30 4.66
C PRO A 58 11.40 9.63 5.87
N LEU A 59 12.02 9.87 7.00
CA LEU A 59 11.46 10.28 8.28
C LEU A 59 10.66 9.19 8.96
N VAL A 60 9.59 8.73 8.33
CA VAL A 60 8.72 7.66 8.83
C VAL A 60 8.43 6.72 7.65
N THR A 61 8.63 5.43 7.84
CA THR A 61 8.34 4.43 6.79
C THR A 61 6.83 4.19 6.67
N GLY A 62 6.41 3.55 5.57
CA GLY A 62 5.01 3.18 5.38
C GLY A 62 4.47 2.34 6.54
N PRO A 63 5.14 1.23 6.90
CA PRO A 63 4.69 0.40 8.04
C PRO A 63 4.67 1.15 9.36
N GLU A 64 5.65 2.03 9.62
CA GLU A 64 5.65 2.86 10.82
C GLU A 64 4.44 3.80 10.85
N ALA A 65 4.12 4.43 9.73
CA ALA A 65 2.96 5.30 9.63
C ALA A 65 1.66 4.53 9.86
N MET A 66 1.57 3.32 9.32
CA MET A 66 0.42 2.45 9.51
C MET A 66 0.20 2.14 10.99
N ARG A 67 1.26 1.75 11.69
CA ARG A 67 1.19 1.46 13.12
C ARG A 67 0.81 2.70 13.94
N GLU A 68 1.38 3.85 13.59
CA GLU A 68 1.10 5.10 14.29
C GLU A 68 -0.35 5.54 14.12
N LEU A 69 -0.90 5.46 12.91
CA LEU A 69 -2.30 5.80 12.66
C LEU A 69 -3.23 4.90 13.45
N ARG A 70 -2.94 3.60 13.49
CA ARG A 70 -3.73 2.65 14.26
C ARG A 70 -3.69 2.96 15.74
N ALA A 71 -2.51 3.32 16.26
CA ALA A 71 -2.36 3.72 17.66
C ALA A 71 -3.17 4.97 17.98
N ARG A 72 -3.42 5.83 17.01
CA ARG A 72 -4.26 7.02 17.15
C ARG A 72 -5.76 6.75 16.91
N GLY A 73 -6.13 5.49 16.70
CA GLY A 73 -7.52 5.12 16.49
C GLY A 73 -8.00 5.22 15.03
N LEU A 74 -7.08 5.42 14.09
CA LEU A 74 -7.40 5.49 12.67
C LEU A 74 -7.02 4.19 11.98
N ASP A 75 -7.99 3.33 11.77
CA ASP A 75 -7.79 2.02 11.15
C ASP A 75 -8.10 2.10 9.65
N ILE A 76 -7.23 2.78 8.92
CA ILE A 76 -7.39 2.95 7.47
C ILE A 76 -6.65 1.82 6.77
N PRO A 77 -7.27 1.12 5.79
CA PRO A 77 -6.58 0.06 5.06
C PRO A 77 -5.36 0.57 4.31
N PHE A 78 -4.24 -0.14 4.45
CA PHE A 78 -3.00 0.18 3.74
C PHE A 78 -2.74 -0.83 2.63
N VAL A 79 -2.39 -0.32 1.46
CA VAL A 79 -1.75 -1.06 0.37
C VAL A 79 -0.28 -0.67 0.41
N LEU A 80 0.59 -1.58 0.79
CA LEU A 80 2.03 -1.32 0.81
C LEU A 80 2.65 -1.75 -0.51
N MET A 81 3.62 -0.97 -0.98
CA MET A 81 4.36 -1.25 -2.21
C MET A 81 5.84 -1.30 -1.91
N SER A 82 6.56 -2.18 -2.59
CA SER A 82 8.01 -2.27 -2.48
C SER A 82 8.63 -2.76 -3.79
N THR A 83 9.91 -2.47 -3.99
CA THR A 83 10.67 -2.94 -5.15
C THR A 83 10.99 -4.44 -5.07
N ASN A 84 10.75 -5.07 -3.93
CA ASN A 84 10.87 -6.51 -3.76
C ASN A 84 9.81 -7.00 -2.78
N SER A 85 9.58 -8.31 -2.77
CA SER A 85 8.52 -8.91 -1.95
C SER A 85 8.99 -9.39 -0.58
N VAL A 86 10.22 -9.05 -0.19
CA VAL A 86 10.75 -9.41 1.13
C VAL A 86 9.91 -8.72 2.21
N GLY A 87 9.48 -9.47 3.19
CA GLY A 87 8.68 -8.93 4.28
C GLY A 87 7.19 -8.79 4.00
N ALA A 88 6.72 -9.16 2.82
CA ALA A 88 5.30 -9.03 2.45
C ALA A 88 4.37 -9.68 3.48
N THR A 89 4.65 -10.91 3.88
CA THR A 89 3.84 -11.62 4.86
C THR A 89 3.83 -10.92 6.21
N GLU A 90 4.99 -10.42 6.64
CA GLU A 90 5.10 -9.72 7.92
C GLU A 90 4.29 -8.44 7.93
N TYR A 91 4.29 -7.69 6.84
CA TYR A 91 3.50 -6.45 6.75
C TYR A 91 2.00 -6.74 6.84
N ILE A 92 1.55 -7.83 6.23
CA ILE A 92 0.14 -8.24 6.34
C ILE A 92 -0.19 -8.66 7.78
N ARG A 93 0.72 -9.39 8.46
CA ARG A 93 0.54 -9.74 9.88
C ARG A 93 0.47 -8.51 10.76
N GLU A 94 1.22 -7.46 10.43
CA GLU A 94 1.21 -6.21 11.16
C GLU A 94 -0.05 -5.37 10.89
N GLY A 95 -0.85 -5.77 9.90
CA GLY A 95 -2.13 -5.16 9.65
C GLY A 95 -2.32 -4.50 8.30
N ALA A 96 -1.31 -4.52 7.42
CA ALA A 96 -1.51 -4.07 6.05
C ALA A 96 -2.55 -4.98 5.38
N MET A 97 -3.38 -4.41 4.53
CA MET A 97 -4.42 -5.19 3.86
C MET A 97 -3.93 -5.76 2.54
N ALA A 98 -3.01 -5.08 1.88
CA ALA A 98 -2.48 -5.52 0.59
C ALA A 98 -0.99 -5.23 0.48
N PHE A 99 -0.31 -6.06 -0.30
CA PHE A 99 1.09 -5.84 -0.65
C PHE A 99 1.24 -6.00 -2.16
N VAL A 100 1.83 -4.99 -2.81
CA VAL A 100 2.06 -4.98 -4.26
C VAL A 100 3.55 -4.79 -4.53
N ASP A 101 4.15 -5.74 -5.24
CA ASP A 101 5.50 -5.56 -5.76
C ASP A 101 5.42 -4.48 -6.84
N LYS A 102 6.35 -3.52 -6.83
CA LYS A 102 6.29 -2.38 -7.75
C LYS A 102 6.34 -2.77 -9.22
N ILE A 103 6.86 -3.95 -9.56
CA ILE A 103 6.84 -4.45 -10.93
C ILE A 103 5.41 -4.74 -11.41
N ASP A 104 4.48 -4.96 -10.49
CA ASP A 104 3.10 -5.33 -10.81
C ASP A 104 2.12 -4.17 -10.80
N ILE A 105 2.54 -2.95 -10.44
CA ILE A 105 1.59 -1.84 -10.20
C ILE A 105 0.72 -1.51 -11.40
N GLY A 106 1.24 -1.65 -12.62
CA GLY A 106 0.49 -1.34 -13.83
C GLY A 106 -0.81 -2.13 -13.99
N TYR A 107 -0.82 -3.36 -13.49
CA TYR A 107 -1.97 -4.26 -13.65
C TYR A 107 -2.67 -4.58 -12.34
N GLU A 108 -1.98 -4.48 -11.22
CA GLU A 108 -2.50 -5.01 -9.97
C GLU A 108 -2.73 -3.97 -8.87
N LEU A 109 -2.29 -2.74 -9.05
CA LEU A 109 -2.52 -1.72 -8.01
C LEU A 109 -4.01 -1.43 -7.81
N GLU A 110 -4.74 -1.28 -8.91
CA GLU A 110 -6.17 -1.00 -8.85
C GLU A 110 -6.96 -2.12 -8.17
N PRO A 111 -6.80 -3.42 -8.55
CA PRO A 111 -7.47 -4.49 -7.81
C PRO A 111 -7.01 -4.60 -6.36
N ALA A 112 -5.75 -4.27 -6.05
CA ALA A 112 -5.28 -4.27 -4.67
C ALA A 112 -5.99 -3.22 -3.82
N VAL A 113 -6.18 -2.02 -4.36
CA VAL A 113 -6.91 -0.95 -3.69
C VAL A 113 -8.36 -1.37 -3.44
N LEU A 114 -9.00 -1.96 -4.43
CA LEU A 114 -10.37 -2.45 -4.27
C LEU A 114 -10.46 -3.51 -3.17
N ALA A 115 -9.58 -4.49 -3.21
CA ALA A 115 -9.55 -5.55 -2.19
C ALA A 115 -9.35 -4.97 -0.80
N ALA A 116 -8.40 -4.04 -0.64
CA ALA A 116 -8.14 -3.39 0.63
C ALA A 116 -9.38 -2.65 1.15
N SER A 117 -10.10 -1.97 0.25
CA SER A 117 -11.26 -1.17 0.62
C SER A 117 -12.42 -2.01 1.17
N ILE A 118 -12.49 -3.28 0.79
CA ILE A 118 -13.53 -4.20 1.27
C ILE A 118 -13.02 -5.20 2.31
N GLY A 119 -11.83 -4.98 2.82
CA GLY A 119 -11.27 -5.81 3.89
C GLY A 119 -10.72 -7.15 3.44
N GLN A 120 -10.35 -7.30 2.18
CA GLN A 120 -9.75 -8.53 1.67
C GLN A 120 -8.24 -8.39 1.54
N VAL A 121 -7.52 -9.38 2.03
CA VAL A 121 -6.07 -9.45 1.89
C VAL A 121 -5.70 -9.71 0.44
N TYR A 122 -4.72 -8.97 -0.09
CA TYR A 122 -4.29 -9.08 -1.47
C TYR A 122 -2.78 -9.06 -1.58
N PHE A 123 -2.22 -10.02 -2.31
CA PHE A 123 -0.81 -10.01 -2.71
C PHE A 123 -0.75 -9.94 -4.22
N SER A 124 0.10 -9.06 -4.76
CA SER A 124 0.30 -9.00 -6.21
C SER A 124 0.95 -10.30 -6.73
N ARG A 125 0.88 -10.50 -8.03
CA ARG A 125 1.39 -11.72 -8.67
C ARG A 125 2.83 -12.04 -8.29
N SER A 126 3.73 -11.06 -8.37
CA SER A 126 5.14 -11.27 -8.03
C SER A 126 5.32 -11.58 -6.55
N ALA A 127 4.54 -10.96 -5.69
CA ALA A 127 4.56 -11.25 -4.26
C ALA A 127 4.07 -12.68 -3.99
N ARG A 128 2.99 -13.11 -4.65
CA ARG A 128 2.48 -14.48 -4.52
C ARG A 128 3.48 -15.50 -5.01
N SER A 129 4.13 -15.26 -6.14
CA SER A 129 5.15 -16.14 -6.69
C SER A 129 6.32 -16.33 -5.73
N SER A 130 6.74 -15.24 -5.08
CA SER A 130 7.79 -15.28 -4.07
C SER A 130 7.41 -16.16 -2.88
N LEU A 131 6.17 -16.02 -2.40
CA LEU A 131 5.66 -16.83 -1.28
C LEU A 131 5.57 -18.31 -1.67
N LEU A 132 5.02 -18.60 -2.84
CA LEU A 132 4.89 -19.97 -3.34
C LEU A 132 6.26 -20.62 -3.57
N GLY A 133 7.21 -19.88 -4.14
CA GLY A 133 8.58 -20.35 -4.34
C GLY A 133 9.25 -20.75 -3.04
N CYS A 134 9.04 -19.92 -2.01
CA CYS A 134 9.56 -20.21 -0.68
C CYS A 134 8.94 -21.48 -0.09
N SER A 135 7.62 -21.63 -0.21
CA SER A 135 6.91 -22.82 0.26
C SER A 135 7.35 -24.08 -0.46
N VAL A 136 7.51 -24.02 -1.77
CA VAL A 136 7.96 -25.16 -2.59
C VAL A 136 9.37 -25.61 -2.17
N ARG A 137 10.27 -24.67 -1.93
CA ARG A 137 11.63 -24.99 -1.47
C ARG A 137 11.60 -25.68 -0.12
N GLN A 138 10.78 -25.20 0.80
CA GLN A 138 10.64 -25.81 2.12
C GLN A 138 10.06 -27.22 2.03
N THR A 139 9.16 -27.46 1.10
CA THR A 139 8.53 -28.75 0.92
C THR A 139 9.49 -29.77 0.29
N VAL A 140 10.31 -29.32 -0.65
CA VAL A 140 11.22 -30.18 -1.40
C VAL A 140 12.48 -30.51 -0.58
N CYS A 141 12.91 -29.58 0.23
CA CYS A 141 14.05 -29.78 1.12
C CYS A 141 13.63 -30.50 2.38
#